data_244ab519d94c4ce46b0b170d270fc4ec
#
_entry.id   244ab519d94c4ce46b0b170d270fc4ec
#
_cell.length_a   1.000
_cell.length_b   1.000
_cell.length_c   1.000
_cell.angle_alpha   90.00
_cell.angle_beta   90.00
_cell.angle_gamma   90.00
#
_symmetry.space_group_name_H-M   'P 1'
#
loop_
_entity.id
_entity.type
_entity.pdbx_description
1 polymer ?
#
loop_
_entity_poly.entity_id
_entity_poly.type
_entity_poly.pdbx_seq_one_letter_code
_entity_poly.pdbx_strand_id
1 'polypeptide(L)'
;MAVEKMSIAKALNESLRHALDTDPKVLIMGEDVGKLGGVFRITDGLQKDFGEDRVIDTPLAESGIVGTAIGLALRGYRPIVEIQFDGFVFPAYDQIVTQLAKMHARALGKIKLPVVVRIPYGGGIGAVEHHSESPEALFAHVAGLKVVSPSNASDAYWMMQQAVQSDDPVIFFEPKRRYWDKSEVDTDAIPGPLHKAVTVREGSDLTLVAYGPMVKVCLEAAAAAQEEGKSIEVLDLRSMSPIDFDTVQASVEKTGRLVVVHEAPVFYGSGAEIAARITERSFYHLEAPVLRVGGYHAPYPPARLEEEYLPGLDRVLDAVDRSLAY
;
A
#
# COMPACT_ATOMS: atom_id res chain seq x y z
N MET A 1 3.35 23.09 -16.35
CA MET A 1 2.90 21.79 -15.80
C MET A 1 3.90 20.75 -16.22
N ALA A 2 4.64 20.21 -15.28
CA ALA A 2 5.62 19.16 -15.57
C ALA A 2 4.97 17.79 -15.37
N VAL A 3 4.26 17.33 -16.40
CA VAL A 3 3.83 15.93 -16.45
C VAL A 3 4.99 15.11 -16.99
N GLU A 4 5.48 14.17 -16.19
CA GLU A 4 6.59 13.30 -16.55
C GLU A 4 6.17 11.84 -16.42
N LYS A 5 6.55 11.00 -17.42
CA LYS A 5 6.35 9.55 -17.34
C LYS A 5 7.49 8.92 -16.55
N MET A 6 7.19 8.45 -15.35
CA MET A 6 8.18 7.82 -14.47
C MET A 6 7.69 6.49 -13.90
N SER A 7 8.62 5.68 -13.43
CA SER A 7 8.31 4.44 -12.72
C SER A 7 7.91 4.73 -11.27
N ILE A 8 7.24 3.77 -10.60
CA ILE A 8 6.93 3.88 -9.17
C ILE A 8 8.21 4.12 -8.35
N ALA A 9 9.29 3.39 -8.64
CA ALA A 9 10.59 3.58 -7.97
C ALA A 9 11.13 5.00 -8.13
N LYS A 10 11.07 5.56 -9.34
CA LYS A 10 11.50 6.94 -9.60
C LYS A 10 10.59 7.95 -8.92
N ALA A 11 9.28 7.74 -8.94
CA ALA A 11 8.31 8.61 -8.27
C ALA A 11 8.52 8.65 -6.76
N LEU A 12 8.82 7.51 -6.12
CA LEU A 12 9.20 7.44 -4.71
C LEU A 12 10.51 8.20 -4.44
N ASN A 13 11.56 7.99 -5.27
CA ASN A 13 12.82 8.73 -5.12
C ASN A 13 12.62 10.25 -5.21
N GLU A 14 11.86 10.73 -6.21
CA GLU A 14 11.57 12.16 -6.37
C GLU A 14 10.72 12.70 -5.22
N SER A 15 9.77 11.93 -4.71
CA SER A 15 8.98 12.31 -3.55
C SER A 15 9.82 12.43 -2.28
N LEU A 16 10.73 11.48 -2.03
CA LEU A 16 11.67 11.52 -0.91
C LEU A 16 12.65 12.70 -1.04
N ARG A 17 13.15 12.96 -2.25
CA ARG A 17 14.00 14.12 -2.56
C ARG A 17 13.27 15.42 -2.24
N HIS A 18 12.05 15.58 -2.70
CA HIS A 18 11.23 16.76 -2.42
C HIS A 18 11.01 16.95 -0.91
N ALA A 19 10.73 15.88 -0.18
CA ALA A 19 10.54 15.94 1.28
C ALA A 19 11.83 16.38 2.01
N LEU A 20 13.00 15.86 1.60
CA LEU A 20 14.30 16.26 2.17
C LEU A 20 14.66 17.72 1.84
N ASP A 21 14.31 18.18 0.65
CA ASP A 21 14.60 19.54 0.18
C ASP A 21 13.73 20.60 0.87
N THR A 22 12.46 20.27 1.09
CA THR A 22 11.46 21.23 1.61
C THR A 22 11.37 21.27 3.13
N ASP A 23 11.75 20.19 3.85
CA ASP A 23 11.70 20.15 5.31
C ASP A 23 13.03 19.66 5.92
N PRO A 24 13.79 20.53 6.62
CA PRO A 24 15.04 20.13 7.28
C PRO A 24 14.86 19.13 8.43
N LYS A 25 13.62 18.85 8.85
CA LYS A 25 13.31 17.86 9.89
C LYS A 25 13.08 16.44 9.33
N VAL A 26 12.95 16.29 8.03
CA VAL A 26 12.83 14.97 7.38
C VAL A 26 14.20 14.28 7.41
N LEU A 27 14.20 13.02 7.83
CA LEU A 27 15.35 12.11 7.83
C LEU A 27 14.94 10.80 7.17
N ILE A 28 15.85 10.20 6.41
CA ILE A 28 15.69 8.84 5.90
C ILE A 28 16.69 7.96 6.63
N MET A 29 16.27 6.80 7.13
CA MET A 29 17.15 5.87 7.81
C MET A 29 16.72 4.42 7.56
N GLY A 30 17.70 3.53 7.51
CA GLY A 30 17.50 2.11 7.23
C GLY A 30 18.81 1.45 6.84
N GLU A 31 18.73 0.17 6.51
CA GLU A 31 19.89 -0.60 6.07
C GLU A 31 20.18 -0.30 4.59
N ASP A 32 21.43 0.04 4.27
CA ASP A 32 21.89 0.32 2.90
C ASP A 32 21.18 1.47 2.17
N VAL A 33 20.41 2.30 2.87
CA VAL A 33 19.65 3.42 2.25
C VAL A 33 20.54 4.59 1.83
N GLY A 34 21.75 4.68 2.35
CA GLY A 34 22.70 5.77 2.08
C GLY A 34 23.48 5.54 0.79
N LYS A 35 24.75 5.15 0.92
CA LYS A 35 25.67 5.04 -0.23
C LYS A 35 25.19 4.03 -1.29
N LEU A 36 24.58 2.93 -0.89
CA LEU A 36 24.05 1.93 -1.80
C LEU A 36 22.76 2.41 -2.50
N GLY A 37 21.95 3.23 -1.85
CA GLY A 37 20.68 3.73 -2.37
C GLY A 37 19.51 2.76 -2.19
N GLY A 38 19.59 1.86 -1.22
CA GLY A 38 18.61 0.82 -0.95
C GLY A 38 18.69 -0.38 -1.90
N VAL A 39 18.12 -1.51 -1.49
CA VAL A 39 18.11 -2.76 -2.29
C VAL A 39 17.43 -2.54 -3.65
N PHE A 40 16.35 -1.78 -3.69
CA PHE A 40 15.59 -1.46 -4.91
C PHE A 40 15.93 -0.09 -5.50
N ARG A 41 17.00 0.56 -5.03
CA ARG A 41 17.47 1.86 -5.52
C ARG A 41 16.49 3.01 -5.33
N ILE A 42 15.57 2.89 -4.39
CA ILE A 42 14.59 3.95 -4.10
C ILE A 42 15.27 5.21 -3.54
N THR A 43 16.33 5.05 -2.75
CA THR A 43 17.05 6.17 -2.12
C THR A 43 18.37 6.53 -2.85
N ASP A 44 18.55 6.01 -4.07
CA ASP A 44 19.79 6.26 -4.84
C ASP A 44 20.04 7.75 -5.06
N GLY A 45 21.28 8.18 -4.80
CA GLY A 45 21.72 9.56 -4.91
C GLY A 45 21.32 10.48 -3.76
N LEU A 46 20.37 10.13 -2.89
CA LEU A 46 19.86 11.02 -1.85
C LEU A 46 20.94 11.35 -0.80
N GLN A 47 21.72 10.36 -0.33
CA GLN A 47 22.78 10.63 0.64
C GLN A 47 23.87 11.54 0.06
N LYS A 48 24.21 11.37 -1.23
CA LYS A 48 25.19 12.22 -1.91
C LYS A 48 24.74 13.69 -1.93
N ASP A 49 23.43 13.92 -2.11
CA ASP A 49 22.89 15.28 -2.29
C ASP A 49 22.52 15.94 -0.96
N PHE A 50 22.08 15.19 0.04
CA PHE A 50 21.60 15.72 1.34
C PHE A 50 22.50 15.41 2.53
N GLY A 51 23.52 14.57 2.37
CA GLY A 51 24.49 14.22 3.41
C GLY A 51 24.10 13.04 4.29
N GLU A 52 25.11 12.50 5.01
CA GLU A 52 24.97 11.31 5.87
C GLU A 52 24.13 11.56 7.13
N ASP A 53 24.03 12.83 7.56
CA ASP A 53 23.16 13.21 8.69
C ASP A 53 21.65 13.23 8.35
N ARG A 54 21.32 13.22 7.08
CA ARG A 54 19.93 13.26 6.59
C ARG A 54 19.47 11.95 5.97
N VAL A 55 20.39 11.19 5.38
CA VAL A 55 20.14 9.85 4.83
C VAL A 55 21.13 8.91 5.48
N ILE A 56 20.65 8.16 6.46
CA ILE A 56 21.45 7.49 7.48
C ILE A 56 21.45 5.99 7.26
N ASP A 57 22.61 5.41 6.95
CA ASP A 57 22.79 3.96 7.01
C ASP A 57 22.80 3.49 8.47
N THR A 58 21.96 2.53 8.79
CA THR A 58 21.85 1.95 10.12
C THR A 58 22.49 0.55 10.17
N PRO A 59 22.90 0.08 11.36
CA PRO A 59 23.11 -1.34 11.55
C PRO A 59 21.85 -2.16 11.27
N LEU A 60 22.04 -3.47 10.96
CA LEU A 60 20.95 -4.43 10.79
C LEU A 60 20.29 -4.70 12.16
N ALA A 61 19.25 -3.91 12.45
CA ALA A 61 18.50 -3.99 13.71
C ALA A 61 17.15 -3.27 13.57
N GLU A 62 16.15 -3.87 12.93
CA GLU A 62 14.90 -3.22 12.57
C GLU A 62 14.12 -2.71 13.80
N SER A 63 14.18 -3.41 14.93
CA SER A 63 13.62 -2.90 16.20
C SER A 63 14.34 -1.63 16.67
N GLY A 64 15.64 -1.55 16.48
CA GLY A 64 16.46 -0.35 16.77
C GLY A 64 16.16 0.79 15.82
N ILE A 65 15.96 0.50 14.53
CA ILE A 65 15.59 1.48 13.50
C ILE A 65 14.27 2.16 13.88
N VAL A 66 13.21 1.38 14.10
CA VAL A 66 11.90 1.93 14.46
C VAL A 66 11.92 2.59 15.84
N GLY A 67 12.61 2.00 16.84
CA GLY A 67 12.74 2.59 18.17
C GLY A 67 13.45 3.94 18.13
N THR A 68 14.51 4.08 17.34
CA THR A 68 15.21 5.36 17.12
C THR A 68 14.31 6.38 16.43
N ALA A 69 13.55 5.97 15.41
CA ALA A 69 12.60 6.83 14.72
C ALA A 69 11.54 7.42 15.67
N ILE A 70 11.01 6.60 16.60
CA ILE A 70 10.10 7.10 17.64
C ILE A 70 10.77 8.21 18.47
N GLY A 71 12.00 7.99 18.92
CA GLY A 71 12.76 8.99 19.67
C GLY A 71 13.00 10.29 18.88
N LEU A 72 13.34 10.18 17.60
CA LEU A 72 13.52 11.32 16.69
C LEU A 72 12.19 12.08 16.49
N ALA A 73 11.08 11.39 16.30
CA ALA A 73 9.76 12.00 16.18
C ALA A 73 9.38 12.79 17.45
N LEU A 74 9.66 12.26 18.64
CA LEU A 74 9.47 12.96 19.92
C LEU A 74 10.34 14.21 20.05
N ARG A 75 11.45 14.29 19.31
CA ARG A 75 12.33 15.47 19.21
C ARG A 75 11.94 16.44 18.10
N GLY A 76 10.82 16.18 17.40
CA GLY A 76 10.27 17.03 16.36
C GLY A 76 10.84 16.79 14.96
N TYR A 77 11.54 15.67 14.72
CA TYR A 77 11.91 15.22 13.39
C TYR A 77 10.77 14.46 12.72
N ARG A 78 10.88 14.27 11.39
CA ARG A 78 9.97 13.46 10.56
C ARG A 78 10.76 12.31 9.93
N PRO A 79 11.00 11.23 10.68
CA PRO A 79 11.79 10.12 10.18
C PRO A 79 10.97 9.25 9.20
N ILE A 80 11.62 8.92 8.10
CA ILE A 80 11.18 7.91 7.13
C ILE A 80 12.14 6.74 7.28
N VAL A 81 11.63 5.60 7.76
CA VAL A 81 12.45 4.40 7.92
C VAL A 81 12.14 3.40 6.83
N GLU A 82 13.16 2.72 6.31
CA GLU A 82 13.02 1.61 5.37
C GLU A 82 13.29 0.29 6.09
N ILE A 83 12.38 -0.66 5.95
CA ILE A 83 12.58 -2.07 6.22
C ILE A 83 12.80 -2.72 4.86
N GLN A 84 13.91 -3.42 4.64
CA GLN A 84 14.33 -3.86 3.31
C GLN A 84 13.33 -4.80 2.60
N PHE A 85 12.65 -5.67 3.37
CA PHE A 85 11.65 -6.62 2.89
C PHE A 85 10.54 -6.85 3.92
N ASP A 86 9.40 -7.29 3.47
CA ASP A 86 8.21 -7.58 4.27
C ASP A 86 8.48 -8.53 5.46
N GLY A 87 9.24 -9.60 5.26
CA GLY A 87 9.56 -10.54 6.32
C GLY A 87 10.52 -9.99 7.38
N PHE A 88 11.28 -8.94 7.06
CA PHE A 88 12.19 -8.30 8.01
C PHE A 88 11.50 -7.28 8.93
N VAL A 89 10.22 -7.03 8.74
CA VAL A 89 9.46 -6.16 9.64
C VAL A 89 9.18 -6.82 11.00
N PHE A 90 9.19 -8.15 11.10
CA PHE A 90 8.80 -8.84 12.33
C PHE A 90 9.69 -8.54 13.54
N PRO A 91 11.02 -8.38 13.44
CA PRO A 91 11.84 -7.89 14.57
C PRO A 91 11.42 -6.50 15.07
N ALA A 92 10.87 -5.63 14.20
CA ALA A 92 10.37 -4.32 14.57
C ALA A 92 8.88 -4.29 14.93
N TYR A 93 8.16 -5.40 14.80
CA TYR A 93 6.71 -5.46 14.98
C TYR A 93 6.28 -4.96 16.36
N ASP A 94 6.97 -5.36 17.42
CA ASP A 94 6.70 -4.87 18.78
C ASP A 94 6.80 -3.34 18.84
N GLN A 95 7.87 -2.74 18.33
CA GLN A 95 8.05 -1.28 18.33
C GLN A 95 6.93 -0.56 17.56
N ILE A 96 6.48 -1.13 16.46
CA ILE A 96 5.39 -0.56 15.65
C ILE A 96 4.06 -0.66 16.38
N VAL A 97 3.66 -1.85 16.84
CA VAL A 97 2.29 -2.08 17.34
C VAL A 97 2.10 -1.70 18.79
N THR A 98 3.14 -1.79 19.64
CA THR A 98 3.01 -1.50 21.07
C THR A 98 3.46 -0.09 21.44
N GLN A 99 4.37 0.52 20.70
CA GLN A 99 4.87 1.87 20.97
C GLN A 99 4.38 2.86 19.93
N LEU A 100 4.81 2.77 18.67
CA LEU A 100 4.50 3.75 17.63
C LEU A 100 2.99 3.97 17.48
N ALA A 101 2.21 2.91 17.36
CA ALA A 101 0.76 2.96 17.22
C ALA A 101 0.02 3.53 18.44
N LYS A 102 0.56 3.39 19.65
CA LYS A 102 -0.19 3.64 20.89
C LYS A 102 0.20 4.91 21.64
N MET A 103 1.39 5.47 21.39
CA MET A 103 1.89 6.60 22.18
C MET A 103 1.01 7.85 22.06
N HIS A 104 0.45 8.13 20.88
CA HIS A 104 -0.49 9.25 20.69
C HIS A 104 -1.70 9.14 21.65
N ALA A 105 -2.34 7.97 21.67
CA ALA A 105 -3.49 7.71 22.53
C ALA A 105 -3.10 7.72 24.04
N ARG A 106 -1.98 7.07 24.41
CA ARG A 106 -1.47 7.08 25.80
C ARG A 106 -1.18 8.50 26.31
N ALA A 107 -0.73 9.37 25.41
CA ALA A 107 -0.45 10.77 25.71
C ALA A 107 -1.70 11.69 25.59
N LEU A 108 -2.88 11.12 25.46
CA LEU A 108 -4.15 11.86 25.31
C LEU A 108 -4.09 12.90 24.17
N GLY A 109 -3.51 12.51 23.03
CA GLY A 109 -3.39 13.36 21.85
C GLY A 109 -2.28 14.42 21.89
N LYS A 110 -1.50 14.51 22.97
CA LYS A 110 -0.47 15.54 23.14
C LYS A 110 0.82 15.27 22.36
N ILE A 111 1.06 14.02 21.97
CA ILE A 111 2.26 13.59 21.23
C ILE A 111 1.88 13.28 19.79
N LYS A 112 2.60 13.85 18.85
CA LYS A 112 2.56 13.51 17.43
C LYS A 112 3.70 12.56 17.12
N LEU A 113 3.47 11.60 16.22
CA LEU A 113 4.44 10.61 15.81
C LEU A 113 4.51 10.55 14.27
N PRO A 114 5.06 11.57 13.62
CA PRO A 114 5.17 11.67 12.18
C PRO A 114 6.26 10.71 11.64
N VAL A 115 6.04 9.42 11.77
CA VAL A 115 6.96 8.37 11.31
C VAL A 115 6.36 7.66 10.12
N VAL A 116 7.10 7.57 9.03
CA VAL A 116 6.75 6.73 7.88
C VAL A 116 7.62 5.47 7.93
N VAL A 117 6.99 4.29 7.93
CA VAL A 117 7.70 3.01 7.81
C VAL A 117 7.43 2.47 6.41
N ARG A 118 8.44 2.51 5.55
CA ARG A 118 8.41 1.99 4.18
C ARG A 118 8.75 0.52 4.20
N ILE A 119 7.93 -0.28 3.54
CA ILE A 119 8.10 -1.74 3.49
C ILE A 119 7.84 -2.22 2.06
N PRO A 120 8.88 -2.60 1.29
CA PRO A 120 8.69 -3.35 0.06
C PRO A 120 8.01 -4.68 0.36
N TYR A 121 6.87 -4.97 -0.30
CA TYR A 121 6.06 -6.14 0.01
C TYR A 121 5.53 -6.85 -1.23
N GLY A 122 4.94 -8.02 -1.02
CA GLY A 122 4.28 -8.81 -2.04
C GLY A 122 5.22 -9.67 -2.86
N GLY A 123 4.68 -10.59 -3.61
CA GLY A 123 5.39 -11.52 -4.46
C GLY A 123 5.65 -11.00 -5.88
N GLY A 124 5.93 -11.95 -6.79
CA GLY A 124 6.13 -11.66 -8.21
C GLY A 124 7.55 -11.25 -8.58
N ILE A 125 8.53 -11.52 -7.72
CA ILE A 125 9.95 -11.28 -7.99
C ILE A 125 10.80 -12.56 -7.95
N GLY A 126 10.17 -13.74 -7.79
CA GLY A 126 10.87 -15.03 -7.74
C GLY A 126 11.69 -15.25 -6.48
N ALA A 127 11.38 -14.58 -5.39
CA ALA A 127 12.07 -14.70 -4.11
C ALA A 127 11.44 -15.76 -3.20
N VAL A 128 12.09 -16.01 -2.05
CA VAL A 128 11.60 -16.90 -1.01
C VAL A 128 10.50 -16.21 -0.15
N GLU A 129 9.82 -16.96 0.71
CA GLU A 129 8.65 -16.51 1.47
C GLU A 129 8.86 -15.19 2.23
N HIS A 130 9.95 -15.06 3.00
CA HIS A 130 10.25 -13.86 3.79
C HIS A 130 10.67 -12.62 2.98
N HIS A 131 10.56 -12.72 1.65
CA HIS A 131 10.75 -11.62 0.70
C HIS A 131 9.54 -11.48 -0.24
N SER A 132 8.41 -12.13 0.04
CA SER A 132 7.32 -12.26 -0.92
C SER A 132 5.92 -12.24 -0.29
N GLU A 133 5.81 -12.06 1.02
CA GLU A 133 4.53 -12.04 1.70
C GLU A 133 3.84 -10.67 1.65
N SER A 134 2.56 -10.66 1.98
CA SER A 134 1.70 -9.47 2.00
C SER A 134 1.08 -9.32 3.40
N PRO A 135 1.83 -8.71 4.37
CA PRO A 135 1.46 -8.67 5.78
C PRO A 135 0.55 -7.48 6.16
N GLU A 136 0.01 -6.74 5.22
CA GLU A 136 -0.71 -5.48 5.46
C GLU A 136 -1.90 -5.62 6.42
N ALA A 137 -2.58 -6.77 6.44
CA ALA A 137 -3.70 -7.02 7.35
C ALA A 137 -3.29 -7.01 8.82
N LEU A 138 -2.06 -7.43 9.14
CA LEU A 138 -1.52 -7.40 10.50
C LEU A 138 -1.40 -5.97 11.04
N PHE A 139 -1.03 -5.03 10.18
CA PHE A 139 -0.88 -3.62 10.54
C PHE A 139 -2.21 -2.86 10.47
N ALA A 140 -3.05 -3.16 9.49
CA ALA A 140 -4.38 -2.56 9.34
C ALA A 140 -5.30 -2.87 10.53
N HIS A 141 -5.12 -4.02 11.19
CA HIS A 141 -5.83 -4.38 12.42
C HIS A 141 -5.41 -3.53 13.63
N VAL A 142 -4.25 -2.88 13.59
CA VAL A 142 -3.69 -2.16 14.74
C VAL A 142 -4.20 -0.72 14.77
N ALA A 143 -5.07 -0.41 15.72
CA ALA A 143 -5.54 0.96 15.93
C ALA A 143 -4.38 1.92 16.25
N GLY A 144 -4.36 3.06 15.56
CA GLY A 144 -3.33 4.09 15.68
C GLY A 144 -2.30 4.08 14.52
N LEU A 145 -2.42 3.15 13.57
CA LEU A 145 -1.63 3.14 12.33
C LEU A 145 -2.50 3.53 11.14
N LYS A 146 -1.94 4.33 10.24
CA LYS A 146 -2.40 4.43 8.85
C LYS A 146 -1.63 3.40 8.02
N VAL A 147 -2.33 2.70 7.13
CA VAL A 147 -1.72 1.65 6.29
C VAL A 147 -2.13 1.89 4.85
N VAL A 148 -1.16 2.13 3.98
CA VAL A 148 -1.39 2.53 2.59
C VAL A 148 -0.49 1.76 1.62
N SER A 149 -0.94 1.63 0.37
CA SER A 149 -0.13 1.08 -0.72
C SER A 149 -0.52 1.73 -2.05
N PRO A 150 0.40 2.38 -2.77
CA PRO A 150 0.15 2.92 -4.09
C PRO A 150 0.04 1.82 -5.14
N SER A 151 -0.71 2.08 -6.22
CA SER A 151 -0.83 1.18 -7.37
C SER A 151 -0.11 1.67 -8.63
N ASN A 152 0.27 2.95 -8.67
CA ASN A 152 0.87 3.62 -9.82
C ASN A 152 1.86 4.69 -9.38
N ALA A 153 2.61 5.28 -10.33
CA ALA A 153 3.66 6.25 -10.03
C ALA A 153 3.13 7.58 -9.47
N SER A 154 1.96 8.06 -9.94
CA SER A 154 1.36 9.28 -9.42
C SER A 154 0.97 9.14 -7.96
N ASP A 155 0.32 8.02 -7.61
CA ASP A 155 -0.01 7.71 -6.22
C ASP A 155 1.24 7.49 -5.37
N ALA A 156 2.27 6.82 -5.90
CA ALA A 156 3.54 6.65 -5.18
C ALA A 156 4.17 8.00 -4.80
N TYR A 157 4.18 8.97 -5.73
CA TYR A 157 4.69 10.32 -5.49
C TYR A 157 3.86 11.05 -4.43
N TRP A 158 2.55 11.17 -4.64
CA TRP A 158 1.70 12.02 -3.83
C TRP A 158 1.35 11.41 -2.47
N MET A 159 1.12 10.10 -2.40
CA MET A 159 0.85 9.42 -1.13
C MET A 159 2.07 9.45 -0.21
N MET A 160 3.29 9.37 -0.75
CA MET A 160 4.50 9.52 0.06
C MET A 160 4.62 10.94 0.62
N GLN A 161 4.38 11.99 -0.17
CA GLN A 161 4.32 13.37 0.30
C GLN A 161 3.34 13.54 1.47
N GLN A 162 2.13 13.01 1.30
CA GLN A 162 1.08 13.08 2.33
C GLN A 162 1.41 12.23 3.57
N ALA A 163 2.08 11.08 3.39
CA ALA A 163 2.55 10.27 4.50
C ALA A 163 3.58 11.01 5.35
N VAL A 164 4.55 11.69 4.71
CA VAL A 164 5.57 12.49 5.40
C VAL A 164 4.94 13.68 6.15
N GLN A 165 3.89 14.28 5.60
CA GLN A 165 3.17 15.39 6.24
C GLN A 165 2.21 14.93 7.35
N SER A 166 1.89 13.64 7.45
CA SER A 166 1.00 13.12 8.49
C SER A 166 1.61 13.30 9.88
N ASP A 167 0.79 13.71 10.84
CA ASP A 167 1.16 13.72 12.27
C ASP A 167 1.01 12.35 12.95
N ASP A 168 0.34 11.42 12.27
CA ASP A 168 0.16 10.03 12.70
C ASP A 168 1.11 9.10 11.95
N PRO A 169 1.51 7.97 12.54
CA PRO A 169 2.38 7.01 11.88
C PRO A 169 1.73 6.35 10.66
N VAL A 170 2.51 6.23 9.60
CA VAL A 170 2.07 5.62 8.34
C VAL A 170 2.94 4.42 8.02
N ILE A 171 2.33 3.26 7.84
CA ILE A 171 2.95 2.08 7.24
C ILE A 171 2.71 2.19 5.73
N PHE A 172 3.77 2.38 4.99
CA PHE A 172 3.74 2.59 3.56
C PHE A 172 4.25 1.34 2.84
N PHE A 173 3.32 0.52 2.38
CA PHE A 173 3.62 -0.72 1.67
C PHE A 173 3.91 -0.45 0.19
N GLU A 174 5.11 -0.81 -0.26
CA GLU A 174 5.57 -0.60 -1.64
C GLU A 174 5.47 -1.89 -2.45
N PRO A 175 4.63 -1.95 -3.50
CA PRO A 175 4.43 -3.19 -4.27
C PRO A 175 5.66 -3.48 -5.14
N LYS A 176 6.59 -4.30 -4.66
CA LYS A 176 7.90 -4.59 -5.27
C LYS A 176 7.83 -4.92 -6.76
N ARG A 177 6.92 -5.81 -7.15
CA ARG A 177 6.77 -6.24 -8.55
C ARG A 177 6.30 -5.13 -9.50
N ARG A 178 5.83 -4.00 -8.93
CA ARG A 178 5.34 -2.83 -9.68
C ARG A 178 6.34 -1.68 -9.73
N TYR A 179 7.48 -1.77 -9.07
CA TYR A 179 8.46 -0.68 -9.01
C TYR A 179 8.83 -0.11 -10.37
N TRP A 180 8.86 -0.94 -11.41
CA TRP A 180 9.25 -0.54 -12.76
C TRP A 180 8.08 -0.22 -13.68
N ASP A 181 6.84 -0.38 -13.22
CA ASP A 181 5.64 0.04 -13.94
C ASP A 181 5.64 1.58 -14.05
N LYS A 182 5.38 2.08 -15.26
CA LYS A 182 5.44 3.52 -15.57
C LYS A 182 4.06 4.10 -15.78
N SER A 183 3.81 5.28 -15.21
CA SER A 183 2.65 6.12 -15.49
C SER A 183 3.03 7.59 -15.50
N GLU A 184 2.12 8.44 -15.95
CA GLU A 184 2.27 9.88 -15.91
C GLU A 184 2.15 10.38 -14.46
N VAL A 185 3.01 11.31 -14.08
CA VAL A 185 3.02 11.99 -12.79
C VAL A 185 3.02 13.50 -13.06
N ASP A 186 1.98 14.17 -12.60
CA ASP A 186 1.92 15.63 -12.55
C ASP A 186 2.36 16.06 -11.13
N THR A 187 3.57 16.61 -11.04
CA THR A 187 4.16 17.07 -9.77
C THR A 187 3.58 18.40 -9.27
N ASP A 188 2.76 19.07 -10.07
CA ASP A 188 2.07 20.32 -9.71
C ASP A 188 0.58 20.06 -9.38
N ALA A 189 0.11 18.82 -9.47
CA ALA A 189 -1.27 18.46 -9.18
C ALA A 189 -1.64 18.72 -7.71
N ILE A 190 -2.92 18.92 -7.46
CA ILE A 190 -3.47 18.93 -6.09
C ILE A 190 -3.98 17.51 -5.81
N PRO A 191 -3.28 16.72 -4.99
CA PRO A 191 -3.70 15.35 -4.72
C PRO A 191 -4.97 15.30 -3.88
N GLY A 192 -5.79 14.28 -4.13
CA GLY A 192 -6.87 13.91 -3.20
C GLY A 192 -6.32 13.41 -1.86
N PRO A 193 -7.15 13.32 -0.79
CA PRO A 193 -6.69 12.85 0.53
C PRO A 193 -6.09 11.44 0.48
N LEU A 194 -5.05 11.20 1.30
CA LEU A 194 -4.29 9.95 1.38
C LEU A 194 -5.15 8.68 1.52
N HIS A 195 -6.24 8.79 2.29
CA HIS A 195 -7.13 7.66 2.61
C HIS A 195 -8.39 7.57 1.74
N LYS A 196 -8.48 8.38 0.67
CA LYS A 196 -9.62 8.30 -0.25
C LYS A 196 -9.36 7.28 -1.36
N ALA A 197 -10.33 6.40 -1.56
CA ALA A 197 -10.36 5.51 -2.71
C ALA A 197 -10.62 6.29 -4.01
N VAL A 198 -10.13 5.74 -5.12
CA VAL A 198 -10.27 6.36 -6.44
C VAL A 198 -10.88 5.36 -7.41
N THR A 199 -11.91 5.81 -8.17
CA THR A 199 -12.40 5.04 -9.32
C THR A 199 -11.40 5.20 -10.45
N VAL A 200 -10.68 4.13 -10.74
CA VAL A 200 -9.66 4.10 -11.82
C VAL A 200 -10.24 3.60 -13.15
N ARG A 201 -11.44 3.06 -13.11
CA ARG A 201 -12.24 2.69 -14.27
C ARG A 201 -13.71 2.70 -13.89
N GLU A 202 -14.53 3.41 -14.67
CA GLU A 202 -15.99 3.41 -14.51
C GLU A 202 -16.61 2.11 -15.04
N GLY A 203 -17.73 1.70 -14.40
CA GLY A 203 -18.51 0.54 -14.79
C GLY A 203 -19.89 0.53 -14.15
N SER A 204 -20.77 -0.39 -14.59
CA SER A 204 -22.17 -0.46 -14.16
C SER A 204 -22.61 -1.83 -13.63
N ASP A 205 -21.91 -2.92 -13.95
CA ASP A 205 -22.42 -4.27 -13.74
C ASP A 205 -21.84 -4.96 -12.49
N LEU A 206 -20.61 -4.58 -12.11
CA LEU A 206 -19.89 -5.12 -10.96
C LEU A 206 -18.77 -4.18 -10.55
N THR A 207 -18.48 -4.09 -9.25
CA THR A 207 -17.34 -3.38 -8.69
C THR A 207 -16.22 -4.37 -8.32
N LEU A 208 -15.01 -4.14 -8.87
CA LEU A 208 -13.76 -4.72 -8.37
C LEU A 208 -13.09 -3.71 -7.44
N VAL A 209 -12.81 -4.13 -6.20
CA VAL A 209 -12.05 -3.33 -5.23
C VAL A 209 -10.70 -3.97 -5.00
N ALA A 210 -9.63 -3.20 -5.17
CA ALA A 210 -8.26 -3.66 -4.97
C ALA A 210 -7.38 -2.54 -4.38
N TYR A 211 -6.13 -2.87 -4.06
CA TYR A 211 -5.08 -1.94 -3.68
C TYR A 211 -3.71 -2.45 -4.14
N GLY A 212 -2.72 -1.58 -4.17
CA GLY A 212 -1.35 -1.92 -4.49
C GLY A 212 -1.20 -2.72 -5.79
N PRO A 213 -0.53 -3.90 -5.76
CA PRO A 213 -0.19 -4.61 -6.98
C PRO A 213 -1.41 -5.18 -7.73
N MET A 214 -2.56 -5.35 -7.05
CA MET A 214 -3.74 -6.00 -7.61
C MET A 214 -4.63 -5.07 -8.44
N VAL A 215 -4.50 -3.77 -8.32
CA VAL A 215 -5.27 -2.80 -9.12
C VAL A 215 -5.03 -3.01 -10.62
N LYS A 216 -3.78 -3.26 -11.02
CA LYS A 216 -3.45 -3.55 -12.43
C LYS A 216 -4.12 -4.83 -12.93
N VAL A 217 -4.13 -5.89 -12.13
CA VAL A 217 -4.82 -7.15 -12.48
C VAL A 217 -6.32 -6.95 -12.63
N CYS A 218 -6.93 -6.13 -11.76
CA CYS A 218 -8.34 -5.77 -11.86
C CYS A 218 -8.65 -4.96 -13.12
N LEU A 219 -7.76 -4.03 -13.51
CA LEU A 219 -7.91 -3.27 -14.75
C LEU A 219 -7.80 -4.18 -16.00
N GLU A 220 -6.88 -5.14 -15.99
CA GLU A 220 -6.74 -6.15 -17.05
C GLU A 220 -7.99 -7.04 -17.12
N ALA A 221 -8.52 -7.48 -15.98
CA ALA A 221 -9.76 -8.27 -15.92
C ALA A 221 -10.97 -7.47 -16.41
N ALA A 222 -11.09 -6.20 -16.02
CA ALA A 222 -12.17 -5.33 -16.49
C ALA A 222 -12.08 -5.04 -18.01
N ALA A 223 -10.86 -4.97 -18.56
CA ALA A 223 -10.66 -4.83 -20.00
C ALA A 223 -11.07 -6.09 -20.76
N ALA A 224 -10.69 -7.27 -20.28
CA ALA A 224 -11.09 -8.54 -20.87
C ALA A 224 -12.61 -8.77 -20.79
N ALA A 225 -13.23 -8.50 -19.65
CA ALA A 225 -14.68 -8.61 -19.46
C ALA A 225 -15.47 -7.68 -20.38
N GLN A 226 -14.91 -6.52 -20.75
CA GLN A 226 -15.54 -5.60 -21.69
C GLN A 226 -15.65 -6.18 -23.11
N GLU A 227 -14.71 -7.02 -23.52
CA GLU A 227 -14.78 -7.71 -24.83
C GLU A 227 -16.02 -8.63 -24.92
N GLU A 228 -16.52 -9.07 -23.76
CA GLU A 228 -17.75 -9.86 -23.63
C GLU A 228 -18.98 -9.01 -23.31
N GLY A 229 -18.88 -7.68 -23.36
CA GLY A 229 -19.97 -6.75 -23.13
C GLY A 229 -20.27 -6.47 -21.64
N LYS A 230 -19.40 -6.86 -20.71
CA LYS A 230 -19.54 -6.63 -19.27
C LYS A 230 -18.88 -5.30 -18.88
N SER A 231 -19.57 -4.45 -18.12
CA SER A 231 -19.11 -3.12 -17.70
C SER A 231 -18.64 -3.15 -16.23
N ILE A 232 -17.34 -3.35 -16.03
CA ILE A 232 -16.76 -3.55 -14.71
C ILE A 232 -16.12 -2.25 -14.19
N GLU A 233 -16.56 -1.80 -13.01
CA GLU A 233 -15.94 -0.70 -12.27
C GLU A 233 -14.74 -1.20 -11.49
N VAL A 234 -13.66 -0.41 -11.46
CA VAL A 234 -12.47 -0.71 -10.66
C VAL A 234 -12.18 0.43 -9.70
N LEU A 235 -12.17 0.12 -8.40
CA LEU A 235 -11.78 1.02 -7.34
C LEU A 235 -10.38 0.64 -6.82
N ASP A 236 -9.49 1.64 -6.78
CA ASP A 236 -8.25 1.56 -6.01
C ASP A 236 -8.50 2.12 -4.60
N LEU A 237 -8.40 1.27 -3.58
CA LEU A 237 -8.56 1.68 -2.18
C LEU A 237 -7.46 2.60 -1.70
N ARG A 238 -6.21 2.43 -2.18
CA ARG A 238 -5.02 3.16 -1.75
C ARG A 238 -4.71 3.00 -0.25
N SER A 239 -5.73 2.94 0.60
CA SER A 239 -5.63 2.83 2.06
C SER A 239 -6.37 1.62 2.60
N MET A 240 -5.69 0.80 3.40
CA MET A 240 -6.25 -0.33 4.14
C MET A 240 -6.58 0.06 5.59
N SER A 241 -6.05 1.20 6.08
CA SER A 241 -6.40 1.77 7.39
C SER A 241 -6.16 3.30 7.38
N PRO A 242 -7.22 4.13 7.48
CA PRO A 242 -8.64 3.78 7.40
C PRO A 242 -9.06 3.39 5.98
N ILE A 243 -10.07 2.53 5.86
CA ILE A 243 -10.70 2.20 4.58
C ILE A 243 -11.77 3.25 4.25
N ASP A 244 -11.82 3.70 3.01
CA ASP A 244 -12.88 4.59 2.50
C ASP A 244 -14.14 3.80 2.13
N PHE A 245 -14.86 3.35 3.16
CA PHE A 245 -16.09 2.59 2.97
C PHE A 245 -17.19 3.37 2.26
N ASP A 246 -17.20 4.68 2.34
CA ASP A 246 -18.24 5.49 1.72
C ASP A 246 -18.13 5.46 0.18
N THR A 247 -16.89 5.52 -0.34
CA THR A 247 -16.66 5.37 -1.78
C THR A 247 -16.97 3.94 -2.26
N VAL A 248 -16.57 2.91 -1.50
CA VAL A 248 -16.89 1.51 -1.83
C VAL A 248 -18.41 1.29 -1.81
N GLN A 249 -19.10 1.79 -0.79
CA GLN A 249 -20.55 1.70 -0.68
C GLN A 249 -21.26 2.34 -1.88
N ALA A 250 -20.90 3.58 -2.23
CA ALA A 250 -21.50 4.28 -3.35
C ALA A 250 -21.33 3.53 -4.69
N SER A 251 -20.17 2.91 -4.90
CA SER A 251 -19.91 2.06 -6.07
C SER A 251 -20.79 0.81 -6.07
N VAL A 252 -20.87 0.11 -4.94
CA VAL A 252 -21.69 -1.10 -4.81
C VAL A 252 -23.18 -0.80 -4.95
N GLU A 253 -23.66 0.32 -4.44
CA GLU A 253 -25.07 0.76 -4.63
C GLU A 253 -25.41 1.06 -6.10
N LYS A 254 -24.38 1.44 -6.90
CA LYS A 254 -24.52 1.63 -8.35
C LYS A 254 -24.50 0.30 -9.12
N THR A 255 -23.62 -0.64 -8.76
CA THR A 255 -23.33 -1.83 -9.56
C THR A 255 -24.02 -3.10 -9.06
N GLY A 256 -24.54 -3.11 -7.83
CA GLY A 256 -25.19 -4.26 -7.19
C GLY A 256 -24.26 -5.43 -6.80
N ARG A 257 -22.98 -5.42 -7.19
CA ARG A 257 -22.07 -6.55 -7.03
C ARG A 257 -20.66 -6.11 -6.62
N LEU A 258 -20.02 -6.92 -5.78
CA LEU A 258 -18.67 -6.63 -5.28
C LEU A 258 -17.77 -7.87 -5.30
N VAL A 259 -16.59 -7.72 -5.89
CA VAL A 259 -15.46 -8.64 -5.73
C VAL A 259 -14.28 -7.87 -5.14
N VAL A 260 -13.75 -8.34 -4.01
CA VAL A 260 -12.58 -7.75 -3.36
C VAL A 260 -11.34 -8.57 -3.73
N VAL A 261 -10.31 -7.89 -4.25
CA VAL A 261 -9.10 -8.53 -4.77
C VAL A 261 -7.87 -8.01 -4.03
N HIS A 262 -7.10 -8.91 -3.42
CA HIS A 262 -5.84 -8.58 -2.76
C HIS A 262 -4.84 -9.73 -2.86
N GLU A 263 -3.54 -9.43 -2.72
CA GLU A 263 -2.50 -10.44 -2.83
C GLU A 263 -2.36 -11.30 -1.57
N ALA A 264 -2.57 -10.71 -0.39
CA ALA A 264 -2.58 -11.43 0.88
C ALA A 264 -3.54 -12.64 0.86
N PRO A 265 -3.33 -13.65 1.72
CA PRO A 265 -4.27 -14.77 1.87
C PRO A 265 -5.71 -14.29 2.07
N VAL A 266 -6.68 -14.99 1.46
CA VAL A 266 -8.12 -14.71 1.67
C VAL A 266 -8.51 -14.88 3.14
N PHE A 267 -7.89 -15.83 3.82
CA PHE A 267 -8.14 -16.12 5.23
C PHE A 267 -7.62 -14.99 6.12
N TYR A 268 -8.53 -14.29 6.82
CA TYR A 268 -8.25 -13.09 7.61
C TYR A 268 -7.60 -11.91 6.85
N GLY A 269 -7.64 -11.91 5.52
CA GLY A 269 -7.20 -10.76 4.74
C GLY A 269 -8.18 -9.59 4.83
N SER A 270 -7.76 -8.40 4.39
CA SER A 270 -8.54 -7.15 4.42
C SER A 270 -9.88 -7.27 3.70
N GLY A 271 -9.99 -8.16 2.71
CA GLY A 271 -11.23 -8.45 1.99
C GLY A 271 -12.35 -9.02 2.89
N ALA A 272 -12.02 -9.63 4.02
CA ALA A 272 -13.02 -10.13 4.96
C ALA A 272 -13.77 -8.99 5.67
N GLU A 273 -13.05 -7.97 6.12
CA GLU A 273 -13.65 -6.76 6.72
C GLU A 273 -14.48 -5.99 5.70
N ILE A 274 -13.95 -5.81 4.48
CA ILE A 274 -14.67 -5.10 3.41
C ILE A 274 -15.97 -5.83 3.08
N ALA A 275 -15.93 -7.17 2.92
CA ALA A 275 -17.11 -7.97 2.63
C ALA A 275 -18.16 -7.86 3.75
N ALA A 276 -17.75 -7.96 5.02
CA ALA A 276 -18.64 -7.84 6.16
C ALA A 276 -19.30 -6.45 6.22
N ARG A 277 -18.50 -5.39 6.16
CA ARG A 277 -19.00 -4.00 6.27
C ARG A 277 -19.90 -3.60 5.11
N ILE A 278 -19.58 -3.99 3.89
CA ILE A 278 -20.44 -3.69 2.74
C ILE A 278 -21.73 -4.51 2.79
N THR A 279 -21.67 -5.74 3.24
CA THR A 279 -22.91 -6.53 3.46
C THR A 279 -23.81 -5.85 4.51
N GLU A 280 -23.26 -5.32 5.61
CA GLU A 280 -24.03 -4.59 6.62
C GLU A 280 -24.63 -3.27 6.07
N ARG A 281 -23.85 -2.53 5.27
CA ARG A 281 -24.24 -1.20 4.79
C ARG A 281 -25.17 -1.21 3.58
N SER A 282 -24.96 -2.16 2.66
CA SER A 282 -25.58 -2.20 1.33
C SER A 282 -26.36 -3.49 1.09
N PHE A 283 -26.81 -4.19 2.13
CA PHE A 283 -27.49 -5.50 2.03
C PHE A 283 -28.62 -5.50 0.98
N TYR A 284 -29.45 -4.47 0.96
CA TYR A 284 -30.59 -4.38 0.03
C TYR A 284 -30.22 -3.95 -1.40
N HIS A 285 -28.96 -3.56 -1.64
CA HIS A 285 -28.44 -3.24 -2.97
C HIS A 285 -27.64 -4.39 -3.59
N LEU A 286 -27.23 -5.38 -2.76
CA LEU A 286 -26.45 -6.51 -3.24
C LEU A 286 -27.35 -7.49 -4.00
N GLU A 287 -26.96 -7.77 -5.24
CA GLU A 287 -27.59 -8.75 -6.13
C GLU A 287 -26.84 -10.11 -6.11
N ALA A 288 -25.67 -10.17 -5.49
CA ALA A 288 -24.85 -11.36 -5.34
C ALA A 288 -24.10 -11.33 -3.99
N PRO A 289 -23.63 -12.47 -3.45
CA PRO A 289 -22.69 -12.49 -2.34
C PRO A 289 -21.41 -11.74 -2.69
N VAL A 290 -20.83 -11.02 -1.72
CA VAL A 290 -19.50 -10.41 -1.89
C VAL A 290 -18.44 -11.51 -2.03
N LEU A 291 -17.78 -11.58 -3.18
CA LEU A 291 -16.72 -12.55 -3.43
C LEU A 291 -15.34 -11.95 -3.10
N ARG A 292 -14.39 -12.82 -2.81
CA ARG A 292 -13.00 -12.43 -2.47
C ARG A 292 -12.02 -13.26 -3.27
N VAL A 293 -11.08 -12.61 -3.90
CA VAL A 293 -9.95 -13.22 -4.61
C VAL A 293 -8.67 -12.81 -3.91
N GLY A 294 -7.86 -13.77 -3.49
CA GLY A 294 -6.61 -13.51 -2.77
C GLY A 294 -5.67 -14.70 -2.80
N GLY A 295 -4.53 -14.60 -2.13
CA GLY A 295 -3.60 -15.70 -1.95
C GLY A 295 -4.23 -16.90 -1.23
N TYR A 296 -3.65 -18.05 -1.41
CA TYR A 296 -4.07 -19.26 -0.67
C TYR A 296 -3.61 -19.16 0.79
N HIS A 297 -4.34 -19.81 1.69
CA HIS A 297 -3.92 -19.93 3.10
C HIS A 297 -2.87 -21.06 3.22
N ALA A 298 -1.69 -20.76 2.73
CA ALA A 298 -0.52 -21.64 2.70
C ALA A 298 0.75 -20.78 2.81
N PRO A 299 1.88 -21.34 3.30
CA PRO A 299 3.16 -20.65 3.22
C PRO A 299 3.45 -20.23 1.77
N TYR A 300 4.12 -19.09 1.59
CA TYR A 300 4.45 -18.61 0.26
C TYR A 300 5.34 -19.64 -0.46
N PRO A 301 5.02 -20.00 -1.71
CA PRO A 301 5.69 -21.10 -2.39
C PRO A 301 7.05 -20.68 -2.97
N PRO A 302 7.91 -21.66 -3.36
CA PRO A 302 9.11 -21.34 -4.12
C PRO A 302 8.77 -20.73 -5.48
N ALA A 303 9.71 -19.97 -6.05
CA ALA A 303 9.56 -19.17 -7.27
C ALA A 303 8.84 -19.89 -8.45
N ARG A 304 9.09 -21.19 -8.65
CA ARG A 304 8.46 -21.98 -9.73
C ARG A 304 6.94 -22.13 -9.63
N LEU A 305 6.35 -21.89 -8.45
CA LEU A 305 4.92 -21.99 -8.18
C LEU A 305 4.30 -20.62 -7.82
N GLU A 306 5.07 -19.55 -7.91
CA GLU A 306 4.66 -18.22 -7.52
C GLU A 306 3.45 -17.73 -8.33
N GLU A 307 3.45 -17.94 -9.63
CA GLU A 307 2.34 -17.53 -10.52
C GLU A 307 1.04 -18.30 -10.23
N GLU A 308 1.13 -19.56 -9.79
CA GLU A 308 -0.03 -20.36 -9.38
C GLU A 308 -0.62 -19.87 -8.04
N TYR A 309 0.25 -19.36 -7.17
CA TYR A 309 -0.15 -18.86 -5.85
C TYR A 309 -0.79 -17.48 -5.92
N LEU A 310 -0.19 -16.57 -6.68
CA LEU A 310 -0.63 -15.19 -6.80
C LEU A 310 -2.00 -15.11 -7.50
N PRO A 311 -2.90 -14.22 -7.04
CA PRO A 311 -4.13 -13.97 -7.77
C PRO A 311 -3.83 -13.41 -9.16
N GLY A 312 -4.14 -14.18 -10.20
CA GLY A 312 -3.99 -13.82 -11.60
C GLY A 312 -5.30 -13.38 -12.25
N LEU A 313 -5.20 -13.03 -13.53
CA LEU A 313 -6.32 -12.61 -14.36
C LEU A 313 -7.49 -13.62 -14.33
N ASP A 314 -7.20 -14.90 -14.55
CA ASP A 314 -8.22 -15.95 -14.65
C ASP A 314 -9.02 -16.11 -13.35
N ARG A 315 -8.36 -15.98 -12.19
CA ARG A 315 -9.04 -16.07 -10.89
C ARG A 315 -9.95 -14.87 -10.63
N VAL A 316 -9.59 -13.68 -11.14
CA VAL A 316 -10.43 -12.49 -11.03
C VAL A 316 -11.62 -12.62 -11.99
N LEU A 317 -11.42 -13.06 -13.23
CA LEU A 317 -12.48 -13.30 -14.19
C LEU A 317 -13.47 -14.38 -13.72
N ASP A 318 -13.00 -15.52 -13.16
CA ASP A 318 -13.87 -16.53 -12.55
C ASP A 318 -14.78 -15.91 -11.47
N ALA A 319 -14.23 -15.05 -10.62
CA ALA A 319 -15.03 -14.40 -9.59
C ALA A 319 -16.04 -13.39 -10.18
N VAL A 320 -15.67 -12.66 -11.23
CA VAL A 320 -16.59 -11.78 -11.98
C VAL A 320 -17.74 -12.59 -12.56
N ASP A 321 -17.44 -13.68 -13.28
CA ASP A 321 -18.44 -14.53 -13.92
C ASP A 321 -19.39 -15.17 -12.91
N ARG A 322 -18.85 -15.67 -11.81
CA ARG A 322 -19.64 -16.23 -10.71
C ARG A 322 -20.54 -15.19 -10.06
N SER A 323 -20.07 -13.95 -9.90
CA SER A 323 -20.87 -12.88 -9.32
C SER A 323 -22.00 -12.44 -10.27
N LEU A 324 -21.74 -12.41 -11.57
CA LEU A 324 -22.73 -12.07 -12.58
C LEU A 324 -23.75 -13.18 -12.86
N ALA A 325 -23.47 -14.42 -12.45
CA ALA A 325 -24.36 -15.55 -12.63
C ALA A 325 -25.49 -15.65 -11.58
N TYR A 326 -25.45 -14.82 -10.52
CA TYR A 326 -26.54 -14.71 -9.54
C TYR A 326 -27.68 -13.86 -10.09
#